data_43d9355b3b717cc73d56ec86f6f3bf12
#
_entry.id   43d9355b3b717cc73d56ec86f6f3bf12
#
_cell.length_a   1.000
_cell.length_b   1.000
_cell.length_c   1.000
_cell.angle_alpha   90.00
_cell.angle_beta   90.00
_cell.angle_gamma   90.00
#
_symmetry.space_group_name_H-M   'P 1'
#
loop_
_entity.id
_entity.type
_entity.pdbx_description
1 polymer ?
#
loop_
_entity_poly.entity_id
_entity_poly.type
_entity_poly.pdbx_seq_one_letter_code
_entity_poly.pdbx_strand_id
1 'polypeptide(L)'
;MTNDAEVYMQKIKARNFVQNNGQILRTINILHVNYEKLSDVKFAISNVSEHDFLSSVNYLFLSEYILLRHIKTKEPVDIADVPYEELEAKLSSKGIKLLEGSVTDNSVEV
;
A
#
# COMPACT_ATOMS: atom_id res chain seq x y z
N MET A 1 -31.93 -9.80 -0.16
CA MET A 1 -32.00 -8.36 -0.45
C MET A 1 -31.02 -7.61 0.45
N THR A 2 -30.16 -6.81 -0.15
CA THR A 2 -29.18 -6.00 0.59
C THR A 2 -29.88 -4.77 1.14
N ASN A 3 -29.70 -4.45 2.43
CA ASN A 3 -30.27 -3.24 2.98
C ASN A 3 -29.37 -2.02 2.68
N ASP A 4 -29.94 -0.82 2.81
CA ASP A 4 -29.24 0.42 2.48
C ASP A 4 -28.02 0.65 3.36
N ALA A 5 -28.04 0.23 4.63
CA ALA A 5 -26.91 0.38 5.54
C ALA A 5 -25.73 -0.45 5.10
N GLU A 6 -25.97 -1.69 4.64
CA GLU A 6 -24.90 -2.56 4.14
C GLU A 6 -24.27 -2.00 2.87
N VAL A 7 -25.06 -1.52 1.94
CA VAL A 7 -24.58 -0.89 0.71
C VAL A 7 -23.73 0.35 1.04
N TYR A 8 -24.20 1.18 1.96
CA TYR A 8 -23.49 2.38 2.39
C TYR A 8 -22.15 2.04 3.02
N MET A 9 -22.11 1.04 3.91
CA MET A 9 -20.86 0.60 4.56
C MET A 9 -19.86 0.04 3.55
N GLN A 10 -20.34 -0.70 2.55
CA GLN A 10 -19.47 -1.22 1.49
C GLN A 10 -18.84 -0.09 0.67
N LYS A 11 -19.60 0.96 0.38
CA LYS A 11 -19.10 2.14 -0.33
C LYS A 11 -18.04 2.87 0.47
N ILE A 12 -18.25 3.01 1.79
CA ILE A 12 -17.26 3.64 2.69
C ILE A 12 -15.98 2.83 2.70
N LYS A 13 -16.06 1.52 2.84
CA LYS A 13 -14.88 0.63 2.85
C LYS A 13 -14.11 0.74 1.54
N ALA A 14 -14.82 0.75 0.40
CA ALA A 14 -14.18 0.86 -0.91
C ALA A 14 -13.45 2.19 -1.04
N ARG A 15 -14.06 3.30 -0.60
CA ARG A 15 -13.42 4.61 -0.63
C ARG A 15 -12.18 4.64 0.26
N ASN A 16 -12.27 4.08 1.46
CA ASN A 16 -11.14 4.04 2.39
C ASN A 16 -9.99 3.23 1.83
N PHE A 17 -10.28 2.12 1.16
CA PHE A 17 -9.26 1.30 0.51
C PHE A 17 -8.50 2.12 -0.56
N VAL A 18 -9.21 2.83 -1.41
CA VAL A 18 -8.62 3.67 -2.45
C VAL A 18 -7.72 4.76 -1.84
N GLN A 19 -8.20 5.41 -0.78
CA GLN A 19 -7.45 6.45 -0.07
C GLN A 19 -6.21 5.87 0.61
N ASN A 20 -6.35 4.73 1.28
CA ASN A 20 -5.25 4.06 1.96
C ASN A 20 -4.16 3.65 0.97
N ASN A 21 -4.54 3.10 -0.17
CA ASN A 21 -3.59 2.70 -1.22
C ASN A 21 -2.75 3.91 -1.69
N GLY A 22 -3.40 5.02 -1.95
CA GLY A 22 -2.71 6.24 -2.38
C GLY A 22 -1.81 6.81 -1.29
N GLN A 23 -2.31 6.85 -0.05
CA GLN A 23 -1.54 7.38 1.09
C GLN A 23 -0.28 6.55 1.35
N ILE A 24 -0.39 5.23 1.30
CA ILE A 24 0.75 4.33 1.49
C ILE A 24 1.76 4.53 0.37
N LEU A 25 1.30 4.58 -0.86
CA LEU A 25 2.19 4.74 -2.02
C LEU A 25 2.97 6.07 -1.93
N ARG A 26 2.29 7.16 -1.59
CA ARG A 26 2.94 8.46 -1.42
C ARG A 26 3.94 8.47 -0.27
N THR A 27 3.62 7.78 0.83
CA THR A 27 4.51 7.69 1.99
C THR A 27 5.77 6.91 1.65
N ILE A 28 5.65 5.79 0.95
CA ILE A 28 6.81 5.01 0.47
C ILE A 28 7.68 5.85 -0.45
N ASN A 29 7.08 6.74 -1.24
CA ASN A 29 7.79 7.57 -2.20
C ASN A 29 8.64 8.68 -1.55
N ILE A 30 8.53 8.92 -0.26
CA ILE A 30 9.26 10.01 0.40
C ILE A 30 10.78 9.89 0.20
N LEU A 31 11.33 8.68 0.27
CA LEU A 31 12.75 8.44 0.07
C LEU A 31 13.15 8.21 -1.39
N HIS A 32 12.18 8.14 -2.30
CA HIS A 32 12.37 7.98 -3.76
C HIS A 32 13.18 6.77 -4.18
N VAL A 33 14.52 6.83 -4.03
CA VAL A 33 15.43 5.80 -4.53
C VAL A 33 15.77 4.74 -3.50
N ASN A 34 15.46 4.99 -2.25
CA ASN A 34 15.80 4.08 -1.16
C ASN A 34 14.58 3.27 -0.72
N TYR A 35 14.83 2.09 -0.16
CA TYR A 35 13.79 1.32 0.49
C TYR A 35 13.41 1.97 1.82
N GLU A 36 12.13 1.90 2.16
CA GLU A 36 11.59 2.42 3.41
C GLU A 36 10.97 1.26 4.21
N LYS A 37 11.26 1.19 5.50
CA LYS A 37 10.71 0.15 6.37
C LYS A 37 9.19 0.28 6.43
N LEU A 38 8.46 -0.84 6.25
CA LEU A 38 7.00 -0.83 6.34
C LEU A 38 6.52 -0.41 7.73
N SER A 39 7.27 -0.73 8.79
CA SER A 39 6.93 -0.27 10.14
C SER A 39 6.94 1.25 10.26
N ASP A 40 7.86 1.93 9.58
CA ASP A 40 7.91 3.39 9.55
C ASP A 40 6.75 3.98 8.75
N VAL A 41 6.40 3.34 7.63
CA VAL A 41 5.24 3.73 6.83
C VAL A 41 3.96 3.60 7.66
N LYS A 42 3.79 2.48 8.36
CA LYS A 42 2.62 2.25 9.22
C LYS A 42 2.55 3.28 10.35
N PHE A 43 3.68 3.62 10.95
CA PHE A 43 3.75 4.64 11.98
C PHE A 43 3.31 6.02 11.44
N ALA A 44 3.76 6.37 10.25
CA ALA A 44 3.43 7.66 9.62
C ALA A 44 1.93 7.79 9.31
N ILE A 45 1.24 6.67 9.08
CA ILE A 45 -0.19 6.64 8.79
C ILE A 45 -0.96 5.90 9.88
N SER A 46 -0.81 6.36 11.11
CA SER A 46 -1.35 5.70 12.31
C SER A 46 -2.88 5.60 12.36
N ASN A 47 -3.59 6.37 11.53
CA ASN A 47 -5.05 6.33 11.42
C ASN A 47 -5.59 5.12 10.66
N VAL A 48 -4.72 4.31 10.05
CA VAL A 48 -5.10 3.11 9.31
C VAL A 48 -4.82 1.89 10.19
N SER A 49 -5.81 1.00 10.34
CA SER A 49 -5.63 -0.23 11.10
C SER A 49 -4.57 -1.13 10.46
N GLU A 50 -3.99 -2.04 11.27
CA GLU A 50 -3.02 -3.00 10.74
C GLU A 50 -3.62 -3.84 9.63
N HIS A 51 -4.86 -4.31 9.81
CA HIS A 51 -5.56 -5.12 8.80
C HIS A 51 -5.69 -4.37 7.48
N ASP A 52 -6.14 -3.11 7.54
CA ASP A 52 -6.31 -2.29 6.34
C ASP A 52 -4.97 -1.92 5.71
N PHE A 53 -3.95 -1.69 6.52
CA PHE A 53 -2.59 -1.44 6.05
C PHE A 53 -2.07 -2.64 5.25
N LEU A 54 -2.17 -3.84 5.82
CA LEU A 54 -1.70 -5.06 5.14
C LEU A 54 -2.49 -5.34 3.87
N SER A 55 -3.79 -5.11 3.90
CA SER A 55 -4.65 -5.27 2.71
C SER A 55 -4.19 -4.36 1.58
N SER A 56 -3.90 -3.10 1.88
CA SER A 56 -3.43 -2.13 0.89
C SER A 56 -2.03 -2.44 0.38
N VAL A 57 -1.10 -2.80 1.27
CA VAL A 57 0.26 -3.19 0.88
C VAL A 57 0.21 -4.39 -0.06
N ASN A 58 -0.63 -5.38 0.27
CA ASN A 58 -0.80 -6.56 -0.58
C ASN A 58 -1.32 -6.17 -1.98
N TYR A 59 -2.32 -5.30 -2.05
CA TYR A 59 -2.85 -4.82 -3.33
C TYR A 59 -1.77 -4.13 -4.15
N LEU A 60 -1.01 -3.22 -3.53
CA LEU A 60 0.05 -2.47 -4.21
C LEU A 60 1.15 -3.40 -4.72
N PHE A 61 1.49 -4.43 -3.94
CA PHE A 61 2.47 -5.44 -4.32
C PHE A 61 1.98 -6.29 -5.49
N LEU A 62 0.76 -6.81 -5.41
CA LEU A 62 0.18 -7.63 -6.47
C LEU A 62 -0.02 -6.85 -7.77
N SER A 63 -0.26 -5.55 -7.66
CA SER A 63 -0.39 -4.65 -8.81
C SER A 63 0.96 -4.21 -9.37
N GLU A 64 2.05 -4.65 -8.76
CA GLU A 64 3.42 -4.34 -9.17
C GLU A 64 3.80 -2.86 -9.03
N TYR A 65 3.14 -2.13 -8.12
CA TYR A 65 3.46 -0.73 -7.86
C TYR A 65 4.61 -0.57 -6.87
N ILE A 66 4.87 -1.59 -6.05
CA ILE A 66 5.95 -1.56 -5.08
C ILE A 66 6.77 -2.85 -5.14
N LEU A 67 8.02 -2.73 -4.72
CA LEU A 67 8.93 -3.84 -4.50
C LEU A 67 9.03 -4.07 -3.00
N LEU A 68 9.03 -5.32 -2.58
CA LEU A 68 9.19 -5.72 -1.18
C LEU A 68 10.42 -6.60 -1.03
N ARG A 69 11.17 -6.39 0.05
CA ARG A 69 12.30 -7.25 0.38
C ARG A 69 12.48 -7.31 1.89
N HIS A 70 13.20 -8.35 2.34
CA HIS A 70 13.55 -8.50 3.74
C HIS A 70 14.61 -7.46 4.13
N ILE A 71 14.46 -6.81 5.29
CA ILE A 71 15.39 -5.76 5.74
C ILE A 71 16.81 -6.30 5.91
N LYS A 72 16.95 -7.49 6.46
CA LYS A 72 18.28 -8.07 6.79
C LYS A 72 18.93 -8.74 5.59
N THR A 73 18.20 -9.61 4.90
CA THR A 73 18.76 -10.40 3.80
C THR A 73 18.81 -9.67 2.49
N LYS A 74 17.98 -8.62 2.34
CA LYS A 74 17.79 -7.89 1.09
C LYS A 74 17.21 -8.74 -0.04
N GLU A 75 16.66 -9.91 0.29
CA GLU A 75 16.01 -10.78 -0.68
C GLU A 75 14.54 -10.41 -0.87
N PRO A 76 14.01 -10.52 -2.10
CA PRO A 76 12.58 -10.33 -2.33
C PRO A 76 11.75 -11.31 -1.49
N VAL A 77 10.70 -10.83 -0.84
CA VAL A 77 9.84 -11.66 0.02
C VAL A 77 8.41 -11.17 -0.12
N ASP A 78 7.46 -12.12 -0.16
CA ASP A 78 6.03 -11.83 -0.16
C ASP A 78 5.58 -11.42 1.25
N ILE A 79 4.65 -10.48 1.31
CA ILE A 79 4.08 -10.01 2.58
C ILE A 79 3.37 -11.13 3.36
N ALA A 80 2.96 -12.19 2.66
CA ALA A 80 2.31 -13.36 3.29
C ALA A 80 3.29 -14.23 4.07
N ASP A 81 4.59 -14.13 3.79
CA ASP A 81 5.58 -15.09 4.29
C ASP A 81 6.31 -14.64 5.56
N VAL A 82 6.34 -13.33 5.84
CA VAL A 82 7.02 -12.79 7.02
C VAL A 82 6.21 -11.62 7.60
N PRO A 83 6.40 -11.29 8.90
CA PRO A 83 5.77 -10.12 9.49
C PRO A 83 6.20 -8.85 8.75
N TYR A 84 5.27 -7.89 8.60
CA TYR A 84 5.58 -6.67 7.85
C TYR A 84 6.71 -5.84 8.51
N GLU A 85 6.92 -6.00 9.82
CA GLU A 85 8.01 -5.33 10.54
C GLU A 85 9.39 -5.75 10.05
N GLU A 86 9.49 -6.87 9.33
CA GLU A 86 10.74 -7.35 8.76
C GLU A 86 10.92 -6.94 7.30
N LEU A 87 9.98 -6.19 6.75
CA LEU A 87 9.98 -5.83 5.34
C LEU A 87 10.26 -4.35 5.12
N GLU A 88 10.88 -4.06 3.99
CA GLU A 88 11.04 -2.71 3.48
C GLU A 88 10.56 -2.65 2.04
N ALA A 89 10.12 -1.48 1.61
CA ALA A 89 9.48 -1.29 0.32
C ALA A 89 10.02 -0.07 -0.42
N LYS A 90 9.92 -0.12 -1.73
CA LYS A 90 10.19 1.04 -2.57
C LYS A 90 9.26 0.97 -3.79
N LEU A 91 9.02 2.11 -4.45
CA LEU A 91 8.19 2.13 -5.65
C LEU A 91 8.90 1.42 -6.80
N SER A 92 8.13 0.65 -7.57
CA SER A 92 8.56 0.19 -8.88
C SER A 92 8.45 1.32 -9.89
N SER A 93 8.95 1.11 -11.10
CA SER A 93 8.74 2.09 -12.18
C SER A 93 7.26 2.32 -12.46
N LYS A 94 6.44 1.28 -12.35
CA LYS A 94 5.00 1.39 -12.54
C LYS A 94 4.35 2.22 -11.44
N GLY A 95 4.80 2.08 -10.20
CA GLY A 95 4.33 2.90 -9.08
C GLY A 95 4.69 4.36 -9.25
N ILE A 96 5.89 4.64 -9.73
CA ILE A 96 6.33 6.00 -10.04
C ILE A 96 5.44 6.62 -11.13
N LYS A 97 5.16 5.88 -12.20
CA LYS A 97 4.29 6.34 -13.28
C LYS A 97 2.87 6.61 -12.80
N LEU A 98 2.38 5.81 -11.86
CA LEU A 98 1.07 6.03 -11.27
C LEU A 98 1.01 7.35 -10.51
N LEU A 99 2.01 7.65 -9.68
CA LEU A 99 2.07 8.92 -8.95
C LEU A 99 2.26 10.13 -9.86
N GLU A 100 3.00 9.97 -10.98
CA GLU A 100 3.17 11.04 -11.96
C GLU A 100 1.93 11.29 -12.80
N GLY A 101 0.99 10.35 -12.84
CA GLY A 101 -0.21 10.45 -13.68
C GLY A 101 -0.05 9.87 -15.07
N SER A 102 1.10 9.23 -15.39
CA SER A 102 1.29 8.58 -16.70
C SER A 102 0.43 7.34 -16.87
N VAL A 103 0.07 6.70 -15.78
CA VAL A 103 -0.91 5.60 -15.75
C VAL A 103 -1.95 5.92 -14.68
N THR A 104 -3.12 5.32 -14.79
CA THR A 104 -4.21 5.52 -13.83
C THR A 104 -4.69 4.20 -13.27
N ASP A 105 -5.14 4.23 -12.00
CA ASP A 105 -5.75 3.10 -11.34
C ASP A 105 -6.83 3.66 -10.42
N ASN A 106 -8.09 3.32 -10.69
CA ASN A 106 -9.22 3.82 -9.91
C ASN A 106 -9.20 3.33 -8.45
N SER A 107 -8.38 2.33 -8.15
CA SER A 107 -8.22 1.82 -6.79
C SER A 107 -7.10 2.50 -6.01
N VAL A 108 -6.43 3.48 -6.60
CA VAL A 108 -5.35 4.23 -5.94
C VAL A 108 -5.59 5.73 -6.12
N GLU A 109 -5.83 6.42 -5.01
CA GLU A 109 -6.02 7.88 -5.03
C GLU A 109 -4.65 8.57 -4.99
N VAL A 110 -4.26 9.16 -6.09
CA VAL A 110 -2.98 9.86 -6.21
C VAL A 110 -3.12 11.37 -6.22
#